data_31cde0b824ff5c6fe71b0d892fd8e1b1
#
_entry.id   31cde0b824ff5c6fe71b0d892fd8e1b1
#
_cell.length_a   1.000
_cell.length_b   1.000
_cell.length_c   1.000
_cell.angle_alpha   90.00
_cell.angle_beta   90.00
_cell.angle_gamma   90.00
#
_symmetry.space_group_name_H-M   'P 1'
#
loop_
_entity.id
_entity.type
_entity.pdbx_description
1 polymer ?
#
loop_
_entity_poly.entity_id
_entity_poly.type
_entity_poly.pdbx_seq_one_letter_code
_entity_poly.pdbx_strand_id
1 'polypeptide(L)'
;MSNQANAKTPHPRGHVRAILARKDFRALLGTRAASQIADGFFQGGLAVSVFFNPTSKIEPFAYAIAFAMLIAPYSVLGPYVGVFLDRWSRRNILAVSNLLRALLVVPTALVIFWGGPEIVFGSFALLVITINRFVLAGLSASQPHVVEREHLVTANAFATTLGTICFGAGLGGSYVVTRLAEGEYAYALASGLAAPLYALSALIAWRAFRPMYLGPDEFERHTGRVVEAIVETTKGMVAGFAHLWQRRGAAYSMTVQAAHRALYGVLTVVTLAVLRGHFHDPSIEDFADTLGWLAGIAAAGQVGSFLSALITPRITRWWGPGRWVTALMLLVGVTIAGVAFAMWEPAFVAATLLINIASQGTKIVVDTSLQTTVADEYRGRLFSLNDTVFNLSFVIGMFAGASLLPSDGYAPDILFGVVVGYMIVTVWYGLISTRHRPY
;
A
#
# COMPACT_ATOMS: atom_id res chain seq x y z
N MET A 1 -1.54 18.79 -51.55
CA MET A 1 -2.29 17.55 -51.31
C MET A 1 -1.41 16.69 -50.42
N SER A 2 -1.64 16.76 -49.11
CA SER A 2 -0.82 16.15 -48.08
C SER A 2 -1.31 14.73 -47.79
N ASN A 3 -0.46 13.78 -48.00
CA ASN A 3 -0.67 12.38 -47.67
C ASN A 3 -0.34 12.20 -46.17
N GLN A 4 -1.30 12.43 -45.28
CA GLN A 4 -1.19 12.01 -43.87
C GLN A 4 -1.46 10.50 -43.82
N ALA A 5 -0.37 9.75 -43.85
CA ALA A 5 -0.36 8.33 -43.64
C ALA A 5 -0.99 7.98 -42.29
N ASN A 6 -2.05 7.19 -42.35
CA ASN A 6 -2.74 6.53 -41.26
C ASN A 6 -1.74 5.76 -40.36
N ALA A 7 -1.23 6.36 -39.32
CA ALA A 7 -0.50 5.65 -38.30
C ALA A 7 -1.51 4.80 -37.51
N LYS A 8 -1.64 3.54 -37.90
CA LYS A 8 -2.38 2.53 -37.13
C LYS A 8 -1.83 2.52 -35.71
N THR A 9 -2.61 2.96 -34.73
CA THR A 9 -2.30 2.74 -33.31
C THR A 9 -2.05 1.25 -33.09
N PRO A 10 -0.86 0.85 -32.61
CA PRO A 10 -0.54 -0.56 -32.44
C PRO A 10 -1.50 -1.17 -31.42
N HIS A 11 -2.01 -2.37 -31.70
CA HIS A 11 -2.87 -3.09 -30.78
C HIS A 11 -2.16 -3.34 -29.44
N PRO A 12 -2.83 -3.19 -28.27
CA PRO A 12 -2.23 -3.37 -26.92
C PRO A 12 -1.47 -4.70 -26.76
N ARG A 13 -1.90 -5.77 -27.43
CA ARG A 13 -1.23 -7.08 -27.45
C ARG A 13 0.17 -7.06 -28.08
N GLY A 14 0.44 -6.17 -29.02
CA GLY A 14 1.77 -5.99 -29.63
C GLY A 14 2.79 -5.43 -28.64
N HIS A 15 2.39 -4.48 -27.81
CA HIS A 15 3.26 -3.85 -26.81
C HIS A 15 3.70 -4.83 -25.70
N VAL A 16 2.78 -5.66 -25.17
CA VAL A 16 3.11 -6.67 -24.15
C VAL A 16 4.11 -7.69 -24.68
N ARG A 17 3.91 -8.18 -25.92
CA ARG A 17 4.83 -9.14 -26.54
C ARG A 17 6.21 -8.52 -26.76
N ALA A 18 6.29 -7.25 -27.15
CA ALA A 18 7.54 -6.55 -27.39
C ALA A 18 8.36 -6.38 -26.09
N ILE A 19 7.71 -5.99 -24.99
CA ILE A 19 8.41 -5.85 -23.71
C ILE A 19 8.85 -7.20 -23.16
N LEU A 20 8.04 -8.26 -23.27
CA LEU A 20 8.38 -9.61 -22.81
C LEU A 20 9.46 -10.31 -23.68
N ALA A 21 9.70 -9.85 -24.90
CA ALA A 21 10.80 -10.32 -25.72
C ALA A 21 12.18 -9.90 -25.17
N ARG A 22 12.24 -8.82 -24.38
CA ARG A 22 13.50 -8.27 -23.83
C ARG A 22 13.99 -9.09 -22.64
N LYS A 23 15.22 -9.59 -22.71
CA LYS A 23 15.82 -10.39 -21.64
C LYS A 23 15.94 -9.61 -20.32
N ASP A 24 16.35 -8.36 -20.40
CA ASP A 24 16.57 -7.50 -19.22
C ASP A 24 15.24 -7.18 -18.51
N PHE A 25 14.17 -6.92 -19.27
CA PHE A 25 12.85 -6.73 -18.66
C PHE A 25 12.34 -8.01 -17.98
N ARG A 26 12.53 -9.19 -18.61
CA ARG A 26 12.18 -10.46 -17.96
C ARG A 26 12.97 -10.72 -16.69
N ALA A 27 14.26 -10.38 -16.67
CA ALA A 27 15.09 -10.51 -15.48
C ALA A 27 14.62 -9.57 -14.35
N LEU A 28 14.23 -8.32 -14.70
CA LEU A 28 13.66 -7.38 -13.75
C LEU A 28 12.30 -7.86 -13.20
N LEU A 29 11.45 -8.43 -14.07
CA LEU A 29 10.20 -9.07 -13.68
C LEU A 29 10.44 -10.30 -12.78
N GLY A 30 11.44 -11.11 -13.07
CA GLY A 30 11.83 -12.27 -12.25
C GLY A 30 12.30 -11.84 -10.85
N THR A 31 13.12 -10.79 -10.76
CA THR A 31 13.50 -10.15 -9.49
C THR A 31 12.28 -9.70 -8.71
N ARG A 32 11.33 -9.01 -9.37
CA ARG A 32 10.07 -8.55 -8.75
C ARG A 32 9.21 -9.72 -8.31
N ALA A 33 8.99 -10.71 -9.16
CA ALA A 33 8.13 -11.86 -8.88
C ALA A 33 8.62 -12.65 -7.66
N ALA A 34 9.91 -13.00 -7.62
CA ALA A 34 10.51 -13.71 -6.50
C ALA A 34 10.40 -12.90 -5.19
N SER A 35 10.70 -11.59 -5.23
CA SER A 35 10.57 -10.71 -4.07
C SER A 35 9.12 -10.58 -3.60
N GLN A 36 8.14 -10.46 -4.51
CA GLN A 36 6.73 -10.30 -4.13
C GLN A 36 6.08 -11.60 -3.63
N ILE A 37 6.47 -12.77 -4.17
CA ILE A 37 6.06 -14.06 -3.60
C ILE A 37 6.62 -14.19 -2.18
N ALA A 38 7.89 -13.83 -1.96
CA ALA A 38 8.52 -13.80 -0.64
C ALA A 38 7.78 -12.86 0.32
N ASP A 39 7.39 -11.66 -0.14
CA ASP A 39 6.58 -10.72 0.64
C ASP A 39 5.25 -11.34 1.09
N GLY A 40 4.58 -12.07 0.20
CA GLY A 40 3.34 -12.76 0.50
C GLY A 40 3.51 -13.86 1.56
N PHE A 41 4.54 -14.72 1.41
CA PHE A 41 4.85 -15.74 2.42
C PHE A 41 5.19 -15.13 3.78
N PHE A 42 6.05 -14.13 3.78
CA PHE A 42 6.49 -13.46 5.00
C PHE A 42 5.33 -12.78 5.74
N GLN A 43 4.57 -11.94 5.04
CA GLN A 43 3.46 -11.21 5.64
C GLN A 43 2.31 -12.13 6.03
N GLY A 44 2.03 -13.20 5.25
CA GLY A 44 1.04 -14.20 5.59
C GLY A 44 1.41 -14.98 6.86
N GLY A 45 2.67 -15.41 6.99
CA GLY A 45 3.15 -16.08 8.21
C GLY A 45 3.11 -15.17 9.43
N LEU A 46 3.48 -13.89 9.27
CA LEU A 46 3.38 -12.90 10.35
C LEU A 46 1.93 -12.57 10.73
N ALA A 47 1.06 -12.33 9.76
CA ALA A 47 -0.33 -11.97 10.01
C ALA A 47 -1.01 -13.01 10.89
N VAL A 48 -0.73 -14.28 10.61
CA VAL A 48 -1.30 -15.38 11.37
C VAL A 48 -0.71 -15.46 12.78
N SER A 49 0.59 -15.26 12.96
CA SER A 49 1.22 -15.32 14.29
C SER A 49 0.77 -14.18 15.22
N VAL A 50 0.61 -12.97 14.68
CA VAL A 50 0.23 -11.77 15.47
C VAL A 50 -1.28 -11.69 15.68
N PHE A 51 -2.09 -12.01 14.65
CA PHE A 51 -3.53 -11.82 14.69
C PHE A 51 -4.30 -13.03 15.25
N PHE A 52 -3.69 -14.21 15.25
CA PHE A 52 -4.40 -15.48 15.53
C PHE A 52 -3.76 -16.31 16.64
N ASN A 53 -2.84 -15.76 17.42
CA ASN A 53 -2.39 -16.44 18.63
C ASN A 53 -3.56 -16.51 19.62
N PRO A 54 -4.14 -17.69 19.89
CA PRO A 54 -5.29 -17.83 20.77
C PRO A 54 -5.00 -17.43 22.23
N THR A 55 -3.72 -17.33 22.60
CA THR A 55 -3.29 -16.90 23.95
C THR A 55 -3.17 -15.39 24.10
N SER A 56 -3.10 -14.63 23.02
CA SER A 56 -3.07 -13.16 23.09
C SER A 56 -4.49 -12.63 23.28
N LYS A 57 -4.73 -11.94 24.40
CA LYS A 57 -5.97 -11.16 24.60
C LYS A 57 -6.20 -10.27 23.40
N ILE A 58 -7.48 -10.10 23.02
CA ILE A 58 -7.87 -9.20 21.92
C ILE A 58 -7.62 -7.77 22.41
N GLU A 59 -6.42 -7.28 22.20
CA GLU A 59 -6.10 -5.88 22.51
C GLU A 59 -6.16 -5.07 21.21
N PRO A 60 -7.10 -4.13 21.06
CA PRO A 60 -7.22 -3.27 19.88
C PRO A 60 -5.94 -2.52 19.55
N PHE A 61 -5.15 -2.16 20.59
CA PHE A 61 -3.84 -1.54 20.42
C PHE A 61 -2.82 -2.43 19.72
N ALA A 62 -2.86 -3.75 19.91
CA ALA A 62 -1.96 -4.67 19.23
C ALA A 62 -2.17 -4.61 17.70
N TYR A 63 -3.43 -4.52 17.24
CA TYR A 63 -3.72 -4.33 15.82
C TYR A 63 -3.20 -2.99 15.30
N ALA A 64 -3.44 -1.89 16.04
CA ALA A 64 -2.96 -0.57 15.65
C ALA A 64 -1.43 -0.54 15.55
N ILE A 65 -0.72 -1.14 16.50
CA ILE A 65 0.75 -1.25 16.50
C ILE A 65 1.22 -2.09 15.32
N ALA A 66 0.61 -3.26 15.06
CA ALA A 66 1.01 -4.13 13.96
C ALA A 66 0.86 -3.42 12.59
N PHE A 67 -0.26 -2.74 12.36
CA PHE A 67 -0.45 -1.95 11.14
C PHE A 67 0.44 -0.71 11.08
N ALA A 68 0.68 -0.04 12.21
CA ALA A 68 1.64 1.07 12.26
C ALA A 68 3.04 0.60 11.87
N MET A 69 3.48 -0.56 12.36
CA MET A 69 4.75 -1.17 11.98
C MET A 69 4.82 -1.49 10.48
N LEU A 70 3.71 -1.93 9.89
CA LEU A 70 3.65 -2.19 8.44
C LEU A 70 3.72 -0.91 7.60
N ILE A 71 3.10 0.18 8.06
CA ILE A 71 2.86 1.38 7.26
C ILE A 71 3.87 2.50 7.57
N ALA A 72 4.35 2.62 8.83
CA ALA A 72 5.26 3.69 9.24
C ALA A 72 6.54 3.78 8.39
N PRO A 73 7.20 2.68 8.01
CA PRO A 73 8.37 2.75 7.14
C PRO A 73 8.09 3.39 5.78
N TYR A 74 6.90 3.15 5.23
CA TYR A 74 6.48 3.75 3.96
C TYR A 74 6.30 5.27 4.07
N SER A 75 5.80 5.72 5.21
CA SER A 75 5.56 7.15 5.46
C SER A 75 6.85 7.92 5.77
N VAL A 76 7.71 7.34 6.60
CA VAL A 76 8.92 8.01 7.08
C VAL A 76 10.05 7.96 6.05
N LEU A 77 10.28 6.79 5.45
CA LEU A 77 11.42 6.60 4.53
C LEU A 77 11.07 6.89 3.07
N GLY A 78 9.77 6.82 2.71
CA GLY A 78 9.32 7.03 1.33
C GLY A 78 9.95 8.24 0.65
N PRO A 79 9.92 9.43 1.24
CA PRO A 79 10.50 10.65 0.66
C PRO A 79 12.01 10.61 0.44
N TYR A 80 12.72 9.81 1.25
CA TYR A 80 14.19 9.77 1.26
C TYR A 80 14.79 8.67 0.41
N VAL A 81 14.01 7.68 -0.01
CA VAL A 81 14.50 6.55 -0.83
C VAL A 81 15.13 7.03 -2.13
N GLY A 82 14.59 8.10 -2.76
CA GLY A 82 15.15 8.71 -3.95
C GLY A 82 16.60 9.18 -3.77
N VAL A 83 16.92 9.75 -2.60
CA VAL A 83 18.28 10.22 -2.26
C VAL A 83 19.33 9.10 -2.42
N PHE A 84 18.96 7.87 -2.06
CA PHE A 84 19.82 6.70 -2.19
C PHE A 84 19.84 6.16 -3.62
N LEU A 85 18.68 6.13 -4.30
CA LEU A 85 18.55 5.65 -5.69
C LEU A 85 19.33 6.51 -6.70
N ASP A 86 19.52 7.80 -6.39
CA ASP A 86 20.26 8.73 -7.22
C ASP A 86 21.78 8.67 -6.99
N ARG A 87 22.24 7.94 -5.96
CA ARG A 87 23.65 7.82 -5.58
C ARG A 87 24.21 6.42 -5.76
N TRP A 88 23.41 5.41 -5.52
CA TRP A 88 23.85 4.02 -5.49
C TRP A 88 23.36 3.25 -6.72
N SER A 89 24.18 2.30 -7.19
CA SER A 89 23.75 1.39 -8.26
C SER A 89 22.43 0.69 -7.91
N ARG A 90 21.39 0.90 -8.70
CA ARG A 90 20.06 0.31 -8.49
C ARG A 90 20.13 -1.22 -8.48
N ARG A 91 21.02 -1.84 -9.29
CA ARG A 91 21.31 -3.27 -9.20
C ARG A 91 21.75 -3.68 -7.79
N ASN A 92 22.69 -2.93 -7.19
CA ASN A 92 23.18 -3.24 -5.86
C ASN A 92 22.09 -3.02 -4.80
N ILE A 93 21.30 -1.98 -4.93
CA ILE A 93 20.14 -1.76 -4.06
C ILE A 93 19.19 -2.95 -4.11
N LEU A 94 18.81 -3.44 -5.30
CA LEU A 94 17.95 -4.61 -5.46
C LEU A 94 18.55 -5.89 -4.86
N ALA A 95 19.82 -6.15 -5.14
CA ALA A 95 20.51 -7.35 -4.68
C ALA A 95 20.76 -7.34 -3.16
N VAL A 96 21.34 -6.25 -2.64
CA VAL A 96 21.69 -6.14 -1.21
C VAL A 96 20.43 -6.03 -0.36
N SER A 97 19.43 -5.27 -0.77
CA SER A 97 18.18 -5.17 -0.02
C SER A 97 17.46 -6.51 0.11
N ASN A 98 17.36 -7.30 -0.98
CA ASN A 98 16.75 -8.61 -0.90
C ASN A 98 17.62 -9.62 -0.12
N LEU A 99 18.95 -9.52 -0.19
CA LEU A 99 19.84 -10.35 0.62
C LEU A 99 19.69 -10.03 2.12
N LEU A 100 19.67 -8.75 2.49
CA LEU A 100 19.43 -8.33 3.88
C LEU A 100 18.08 -8.81 4.39
N ARG A 101 17.03 -8.75 3.56
CA ARG A 101 15.71 -9.26 3.91
C ARG A 101 15.75 -10.77 4.13
N ALA A 102 16.42 -11.54 3.24
CA ALA A 102 16.61 -12.97 3.42
C ALA A 102 17.28 -13.30 4.77
N LEU A 103 18.33 -12.54 5.12
CA LEU A 103 19.04 -12.71 6.40
C LEU A 103 18.18 -12.34 7.62
N LEU A 104 17.34 -11.30 7.53
CA LEU A 104 16.48 -10.86 8.63
C LEU A 104 15.25 -11.77 8.85
N VAL A 105 14.79 -12.45 7.79
CA VAL A 105 13.70 -13.43 7.90
C VAL A 105 14.11 -14.62 8.76
N VAL A 106 15.36 -15.05 8.72
CA VAL A 106 15.83 -16.20 9.49
C VAL A 106 15.64 -16.02 11.00
N PRO A 107 16.18 -14.95 11.65
CA PRO A 107 15.92 -14.73 13.07
C PRO A 107 14.44 -14.47 13.36
N THR A 108 13.67 -13.83 12.46
CA THR A 108 12.22 -13.68 12.62
C THR A 108 11.55 -15.04 12.76
N ALA A 109 11.80 -15.95 11.83
CA ALA A 109 11.22 -17.30 11.84
C ALA A 109 11.67 -18.11 13.06
N LEU A 110 12.92 -18.00 13.48
CA LEU A 110 13.44 -18.68 14.66
C LEU A 110 12.79 -18.18 15.96
N VAL A 111 12.61 -16.87 16.11
CA VAL A 111 11.92 -16.30 17.28
C VAL A 111 10.45 -16.77 17.33
N ILE A 112 9.75 -16.82 16.21
CA ILE A 112 8.39 -17.37 16.11
C ILE A 112 8.39 -18.87 16.48
N PHE A 113 9.35 -19.63 15.95
CA PHE A 113 9.45 -21.09 16.20
C PHE A 113 9.62 -21.43 17.69
N TRP A 114 10.36 -20.62 18.44
CA TRP A 114 10.57 -20.81 19.88
C TRP A 114 9.54 -20.10 20.75
N GLY A 115 8.44 -19.58 20.19
CA GLY A 115 7.43 -18.84 20.97
C GLY A 115 7.98 -17.58 21.65
N GLY A 116 8.96 -16.94 21.03
CA GLY A 116 9.62 -15.76 21.59
C GLY A 116 8.74 -14.52 21.57
N PRO A 117 9.16 -13.44 22.29
CA PRO A 117 8.36 -12.23 22.43
C PRO A 117 8.01 -11.57 21.09
N GLU A 118 6.74 -11.17 20.91
CA GLU A 118 6.22 -10.51 19.70
C GLU A 118 7.00 -9.26 19.32
N ILE A 119 7.47 -8.49 20.31
CA ILE A 119 8.26 -7.29 20.07
C ILE A 119 9.59 -7.59 19.35
N VAL A 120 10.17 -8.77 19.58
CA VAL A 120 11.46 -9.16 19.02
C VAL A 120 11.28 -9.53 17.54
N PHE A 121 10.40 -10.49 17.22
CA PHE A 121 10.18 -10.85 15.82
C PHE A 121 9.51 -9.70 15.05
N GLY A 122 8.64 -8.90 15.68
CA GLY A 122 8.05 -7.70 15.10
C GLY A 122 9.09 -6.65 14.72
N SER A 123 10.15 -6.49 15.53
CA SER A 123 11.26 -5.57 15.20
C SER A 123 12.03 -6.03 13.95
N PHE A 124 12.34 -7.32 13.83
CA PHE A 124 12.96 -7.86 12.62
C PHE A 124 12.03 -7.74 11.42
N ALA A 125 10.74 -8.04 11.60
CA ALA A 125 9.73 -7.90 10.57
C ALA A 125 9.61 -6.45 10.07
N LEU A 126 9.65 -5.48 10.98
CA LEU A 126 9.67 -4.06 10.64
C LEU A 126 10.87 -3.71 9.75
N LEU A 127 12.06 -4.24 10.03
CA LEU A 127 13.23 -4.03 9.19
C LEU A 127 13.06 -4.64 7.80
N VAL A 128 12.53 -5.86 7.70
CA VAL A 128 12.26 -6.53 6.42
C VAL A 128 11.30 -5.70 5.56
N ILE A 129 10.20 -5.21 6.15
CA ILE A 129 9.19 -4.39 5.47
C ILE A 129 9.76 -3.01 5.09
N THR A 130 10.56 -2.43 5.96
CA THR A 130 11.25 -1.16 5.72
C THR A 130 12.16 -1.24 4.50
N ILE A 131 12.97 -2.30 4.41
CA ILE A 131 13.90 -2.53 3.29
C ILE A 131 13.13 -2.76 1.98
N ASN A 132 11.92 -3.31 2.03
CA ASN A 132 11.07 -3.50 0.84
C ASN A 132 10.82 -2.19 0.07
N ARG A 133 10.79 -1.06 0.77
CA ARG A 133 10.61 0.24 0.12
C ARG A 133 11.70 0.54 -0.90
N PHE A 134 12.95 0.21 -0.58
CA PHE A 134 14.07 0.36 -1.50
C PHE A 134 13.96 -0.57 -2.70
N VAL A 135 13.49 -1.81 -2.50
CA VAL A 135 13.28 -2.76 -3.59
C VAL A 135 12.22 -2.26 -4.57
N LEU A 136 11.04 -1.86 -4.07
CA LEU A 136 9.95 -1.39 -4.93
C LEU A 136 10.31 -0.12 -5.70
N ALA A 137 10.95 0.84 -5.03
CA ALA A 137 11.41 2.07 -5.66
C ALA A 137 12.54 1.80 -6.66
N GLY A 138 13.49 0.93 -6.32
CA GLY A 138 14.57 0.50 -7.21
C GLY A 138 14.06 -0.21 -8.46
N LEU A 139 13.07 -1.10 -8.33
CA LEU A 139 12.41 -1.76 -9.46
C LEU A 139 11.75 -0.74 -10.39
N SER A 140 11.02 0.22 -9.84
CA SER A 140 10.34 1.26 -10.64
C SER A 140 11.34 2.18 -11.34
N ALA A 141 12.37 2.64 -10.64
CA ALA A 141 13.43 3.49 -11.20
C ALA A 141 14.27 2.78 -12.27
N SER A 142 14.38 1.45 -12.22
CA SER A 142 15.14 0.65 -13.19
C SER A 142 14.42 0.41 -14.51
N GLN A 143 13.09 0.59 -14.58
CA GLN A 143 12.31 0.29 -15.78
C GLN A 143 12.75 1.06 -17.04
N PRO A 144 13.06 2.38 -16.99
CA PRO A 144 13.48 3.12 -18.16
C PRO A 144 14.78 2.62 -18.81
N HIS A 145 15.60 1.83 -18.08
CA HIS A 145 16.86 1.27 -18.58
C HIS A 145 16.68 -0.07 -19.30
N VAL A 146 15.53 -0.73 -19.12
CA VAL A 146 15.26 -2.06 -19.70
C VAL A 146 14.13 -2.05 -20.73
N VAL A 147 13.37 -0.94 -20.82
CA VAL A 147 12.23 -0.78 -21.74
C VAL A 147 12.29 0.58 -22.42
N GLU A 148 11.89 0.66 -23.69
CA GLU A 148 11.81 1.90 -24.42
C GLU A 148 10.73 2.84 -23.87
N ARG A 149 10.93 4.15 -24.00
CA ARG A 149 10.04 5.19 -23.44
C ARG A 149 8.58 5.02 -23.84
N GLU A 150 8.32 4.62 -25.10
CA GLU A 150 6.96 4.40 -25.63
C GLU A 150 6.23 3.23 -24.96
N HIS A 151 6.95 2.27 -24.38
CA HIS A 151 6.42 1.09 -23.72
C HIS A 151 6.41 1.18 -22.18
N LEU A 152 6.94 2.24 -21.58
CA LEU A 152 7.07 2.38 -20.13
C LEU A 152 5.76 2.27 -19.37
N VAL A 153 4.69 2.89 -19.88
CA VAL A 153 3.35 2.82 -19.24
C VAL A 153 2.84 1.38 -19.20
N THR A 154 2.97 0.67 -20.33
CA THR A 154 2.56 -0.75 -20.42
C THR A 154 3.43 -1.64 -19.53
N ALA A 155 4.75 -1.40 -19.52
CA ALA A 155 5.70 -2.15 -18.71
C ALA A 155 5.43 -1.96 -17.21
N ASN A 156 5.17 -0.73 -16.77
CA ASN A 156 4.85 -0.43 -15.38
C ASN A 156 3.53 -1.06 -14.94
N ALA A 157 2.47 -0.95 -15.76
CA ALA A 157 1.19 -1.59 -15.50
C ALA A 157 1.33 -3.10 -15.40
N PHE A 158 2.03 -3.73 -16.35
CA PHE A 158 2.27 -5.18 -16.36
C PHE A 158 3.09 -5.63 -15.14
N ALA A 159 4.20 -4.94 -14.85
CA ALA A 159 5.07 -5.27 -13.72
C ALA A 159 4.33 -5.12 -12.37
N THR A 160 3.49 -4.09 -12.22
CA THR A 160 2.71 -3.86 -11.00
C THR A 160 1.65 -4.94 -10.83
N THR A 161 0.90 -5.26 -11.88
CA THR A 161 -0.11 -6.32 -11.87
C THR A 161 0.51 -7.68 -11.55
N LEU A 162 1.62 -8.03 -12.22
CA LEU A 162 2.36 -9.26 -11.92
C LEU A 162 2.81 -9.30 -10.47
N GLY A 163 3.33 -8.18 -9.94
CA GLY A 163 3.74 -8.08 -8.54
C GLY A 163 2.59 -8.38 -7.57
N THR A 164 1.41 -7.81 -7.82
CA THR A 164 0.21 -8.06 -7.00
C THR A 164 -0.23 -9.53 -7.06
N ILE A 165 -0.22 -10.14 -8.25
CA ILE A 165 -0.54 -11.57 -8.41
C ILE A 165 0.47 -12.43 -7.66
N CYS A 166 1.76 -12.15 -7.79
CA CYS A 166 2.84 -12.86 -7.10
C CYS A 166 2.73 -12.72 -5.57
N PHE A 167 2.41 -11.53 -5.07
CA PHE A 167 2.15 -11.32 -3.64
C PHE A 167 0.96 -12.15 -3.17
N GLY A 168 -0.15 -12.14 -3.90
CA GLY A 168 -1.33 -12.97 -3.61
C GLY A 168 -1.02 -14.47 -3.63
N ALA A 169 -0.20 -14.92 -4.59
CA ALA A 169 0.28 -16.31 -4.64
C ALA A 169 1.13 -16.68 -3.41
N GLY A 170 1.97 -15.76 -2.94
CA GLY A 170 2.73 -15.94 -1.70
C GLY A 170 1.84 -16.02 -0.47
N LEU A 171 0.82 -15.15 -0.35
CA LEU A 171 -0.20 -15.22 0.72
C LEU A 171 -0.95 -16.56 0.70
N GLY A 172 -1.41 -16.99 -0.49
CA GLY A 172 -2.07 -18.28 -0.66
C GLY A 172 -1.14 -19.45 -0.31
N GLY A 173 0.14 -19.38 -0.69
CA GLY A 173 1.15 -20.37 -0.32
C GLY A 173 1.38 -20.42 1.20
N SER A 174 1.46 -19.26 1.86
CA SER A 174 1.54 -19.17 3.32
C SER A 174 0.35 -19.85 4.00
N TYR A 175 -0.86 -19.56 3.52
CA TYR A 175 -2.08 -20.19 4.00
C TYR A 175 -2.03 -21.74 3.88
N VAL A 176 -1.60 -22.25 2.71
CA VAL A 176 -1.47 -23.70 2.50
C VAL A 176 -0.47 -24.31 3.49
N VAL A 177 0.68 -23.66 3.71
CA VAL A 177 1.68 -24.13 4.67
C VAL A 177 1.10 -24.19 6.08
N THR A 178 0.36 -23.16 6.50
CA THR A 178 -0.25 -23.11 7.83
C THR A 178 -1.39 -24.14 8.03
N ARG A 179 -1.96 -24.65 6.92
CA ARG A 179 -2.96 -25.76 6.99
C ARG A 179 -2.32 -27.14 6.98
N LEU A 180 -1.12 -27.28 6.45
CA LEU A 180 -0.40 -28.57 6.39
C LEU A 180 0.50 -28.83 7.60
N ALA A 181 0.86 -27.79 8.34
CA ALA A 181 1.69 -27.85 9.54
C ALA A 181 0.87 -27.35 10.76
N GLU A 182 1.29 -27.72 11.97
CA GLU A 182 0.57 -27.41 13.21
C GLU A 182 1.33 -26.39 14.08
N GLY A 183 0.57 -25.56 14.83
CA GLY A 183 1.09 -24.67 15.85
C GLY A 183 2.05 -23.60 15.35
N GLU A 184 2.94 -23.13 16.23
CA GLU A 184 3.91 -22.08 15.95
C GLU A 184 4.93 -22.48 14.86
N TYR A 185 5.19 -23.79 14.69
CA TYR A 185 6.02 -24.32 13.61
C TYR A 185 5.46 -23.93 12.22
N ALA A 186 4.14 -23.97 12.05
CA ALA A 186 3.50 -23.59 10.78
C ALA A 186 3.78 -22.14 10.39
N TYR A 187 3.71 -21.24 11.37
CA TYR A 187 3.95 -19.80 11.14
C TYR A 187 5.42 -19.48 10.90
N ALA A 188 6.29 -20.13 11.66
CA ALA A 188 7.74 -20.03 11.47
C ALA A 188 8.15 -20.57 10.09
N LEU A 189 7.59 -21.70 9.66
CA LEU A 189 7.85 -22.28 8.33
C LEU A 189 7.33 -21.38 7.22
N ALA A 190 6.08 -20.90 7.32
CA ALA A 190 5.47 -20.02 6.33
C ALA A 190 6.29 -18.74 6.15
N SER A 191 6.63 -18.05 7.25
CA SER A 191 7.48 -16.83 7.18
C SER A 191 8.89 -17.14 6.72
N GLY A 192 9.50 -18.26 7.16
CA GLY A 192 10.85 -18.68 6.83
C GLY A 192 11.06 -19.01 5.35
N LEU A 193 10.03 -19.53 4.65
CA LEU A 193 10.05 -19.78 3.21
C LEU A 193 10.29 -18.52 2.37
N ALA A 194 10.07 -17.34 2.94
CA ALA A 194 10.42 -16.10 2.28
C ALA A 194 11.95 -15.93 2.08
N ALA A 195 12.79 -16.47 2.99
CA ALA A 195 14.25 -16.29 2.92
C ALA A 195 14.87 -16.80 1.62
N PRO A 196 14.65 -18.05 1.18
CA PRO A 196 15.19 -18.53 -0.09
C PRO A 196 14.65 -17.78 -1.30
N LEU A 197 13.41 -17.29 -1.25
CA LEU A 197 12.81 -16.51 -2.34
C LEU A 197 13.41 -15.09 -2.43
N TYR A 198 13.68 -14.42 -1.30
CA TYR A 198 14.45 -13.19 -1.30
C TYR A 198 15.88 -13.39 -1.78
N ALA A 199 16.54 -14.47 -1.34
CA ALA A 199 17.88 -14.81 -1.82
C ALA A 199 17.89 -15.08 -3.34
N LEU A 200 16.86 -15.75 -3.87
CA LEU A 200 16.67 -15.95 -5.31
C LEU A 200 16.50 -14.60 -6.03
N SER A 201 15.66 -13.69 -5.51
CA SER A 201 15.49 -12.35 -6.07
C SER A 201 16.83 -11.58 -6.10
N ALA A 202 17.59 -11.63 -5.00
CA ALA A 202 18.92 -11.02 -4.93
C ALA A 202 19.87 -11.60 -5.97
N LEU A 203 19.88 -12.93 -6.13
CA LEU A 203 20.72 -13.65 -7.09
C LEU A 203 20.36 -13.28 -8.54
N ILE A 204 19.08 -13.21 -8.88
CA ILE A 204 18.62 -12.79 -10.20
C ILE A 204 19.12 -11.37 -10.49
N ALA A 205 18.90 -10.43 -9.59
CA ALA A 205 19.35 -9.05 -9.76
C ALA A 205 20.88 -8.95 -9.91
N TRP A 206 21.60 -9.72 -9.10
CA TRP A 206 23.08 -9.72 -9.11
C TRP A 206 23.65 -10.30 -10.40
N ARG A 207 23.12 -11.42 -10.92
CA ARG A 207 23.63 -12.11 -12.10
C ARG A 207 23.16 -11.55 -13.43
N ALA A 208 21.92 -11.03 -13.47
CA ALA A 208 21.33 -10.56 -14.73
C ALA A 208 21.87 -9.20 -15.16
N PHE A 209 22.27 -8.35 -14.20
CA PHE A 209 22.66 -6.98 -14.50
C PHE A 209 24.10 -6.68 -14.13
N ARG A 210 24.77 -5.85 -14.94
CA ARG A 210 26.08 -5.27 -14.59
C ARG A 210 25.91 -4.11 -13.61
N PRO A 211 26.96 -3.79 -12.80
CA PRO A 211 26.92 -2.58 -11.97
C PRO A 211 26.61 -1.35 -12.83
N MET A 212 25.76 -0.46 -12.32
CA MET A 212 25.29 0.78 -12.97
C MET A 212 24.43 0.63 -14.25
N TYR A 213 24.19 -0.60 -14.75
CA TYR A 213 23.38 -0.83 -15.93
C TYR A 213 21.90 -0.37 -15.75
N LEU A 214 21.39 -0.48 -14.55
CA LEU A 214 20.03 -0.05 -14.17
C LEU A 214 19.98 1.41 -13.69
N GLY A 215 21.08 2.14 -13.78
CA GLY A 215 21.21 3.51 -13.27
C GLY A 215 21.79 3.57 -11.85
N PRO A 216 21.96 4.78 -11.30
CA PRO A 216 21.66 6.07 -11.95
C PRO A 216 22.63 6.39 -13.07
N ASP A 217 22.14 7.12 -14.10
CA ASP A 217 22.99 7.66 -15.17
C ASP A 217 23.87 8.79 -14.65
N GLU A 218 24.94 9.17 -15.41
CA GLU A 218 25.87 10.22 -14.98
C GLU A 218 25.17 11.56 -14.68
N PHE A 219 24.11 11.90 -15.42
CA PHE A 219 23.29 13.08 -15.19
C PHE A 219 22.42 13.00 -13.92
N GLU A 220 22.04 11.80 -13.49
CA GLU A 220 21.24 11.57 -12.28
C GLU A 220 22.11 11.51 -11.02
N ARG A 221 23.43 11.32 -11.17
CA ARG A 221 24.36 11.15 -10.05
C ARG A 221 24.54 12.42 -9.24
N HIS A 222 24.09 12.41 -8.02
CA HIS A 222 24.38 13.45 -7.04
C HIS A 222 25.60 13.06 -6.20
N THR A 223 26.65 13.88 -6.25
CA THR A 223 27.93 13.62 -5.55
C THR A 223 28.00 14.22 -4.15
N GLY A 224 26.97 14.92 -3.69
CA GLY A 224 26.88 15.54 -2.37
C GLY A 224 26.70 14.53 -1.23
N ARG A 225 26.90 14.97 0.02
CA ARG A 225 26.67 14.13 1.21
C ARG A 225 25.22 13.73 1.34
N VAL A 226 24.96 12.47 1.71
CA VAL A 226 23.58 11.92 1.91
C VAL A 226 22.81 12.77 2.93
N VAL A 227 23.48 13.20 4.03
CA VAL A 227 22.84 14.02 5.07
C VAL A 227 22.35 15.37 4.52
N GLU A 228 23.17 16.04 3.70
CA GLU A 228 22.81 17.32 3.06
C GLU A 228 21.57 17.15 2.15
N ALA A 229 21.53 16.08 1.40
CA ALA A 229 20.40 15.79 0.53
C ALA A 229 19.11 15.42 1.32
N ILE A 230 19.22 14.73 2.44
CA ILE A 230 18.09 14.48 3.33
C ILE A 230 17.54 15.79 3.88
N VAL A 231 18.43 16.69 4.35
CA VAL A 231 18.04 18.03 4.84
C VAL A 231 17.38 18.84 3.73
N GLU A 232 17.96 18.83 2.52
CA GLU A 232 17.41 19.54 1.36
C GLU A 232 16.04 18.98 0.97
N THR A 233 15.87 17.66 0.94
CA THR A 233 14.58 17.02 0.68
C THR A 233 13.55 17.44 1.72
N THR A 234 13.92 17.45 3.01
CA THR A 234 13.03 17.88 4.11
C THR A 234 12.64 19.36 3.96
N LYS A 235 13.61 20.25 3.72
CA LYS A 235 13.32 21.68 3.46
C LYS A 235 12.41 21.84 2.24
N GLY A 236 12.65 21.05 1.20
CA GLY A 236 11.83 21.06 0.00
C GLY A 236 10.40 20.57 0.23
N MET A 237 10.18 19.61 1.13
CA MET A 237 8.84 19.18 1.52
C MET A 237 8.08 20.29 2.27
N VAL A 238 8.76 21.00 3.19
CA VAL A 238 8.19 22.16 3.89
C VAL A 238 7.83 23.29 2.92
N ALA A 239 8.72 23.61 1.99
CA ALA A 239 8.46 24.61 0.95
C ALA A 239 7.30 24.18 0.03
N GLY A 240 7.25 22.88 -0.34
CA GLY A 240 6.14 22.29 -1.09
C GLY A 240 4.81 22.40 -0.35
N PHE A 241 4.79 22.15 0.96
CA PHE A 241 3.59 22.32 1.78
C PHE A 241 3.10 23.79 1.79
N ALA A 242 4.01 24.74 1.95
CA ALA A 242 3.68 26.17 1.88
C ALA A 242 3.12 26.57 0.49
N HIS A 243 3.72 26.04 -0.59
CA HIS A 243 3.22 26.24 -1.95
C HIS A 243 1.83 25.61 -2.16
N LEU A 244 1.60 24.42 -1.62
CA LEU A 244 0.29 23.74 -1.69
C LEU A 244 -0.83 24.59 -1.07
N TRP A 245 -0.55 25.27 0.05
CA TRP A 245 -1.54 26.10 0.73
C TRP A 245 -2.00 27.31 -0.11
N GLN A 246 -1.18 27.74 -1.05
CA GLN A 246 -1.56 28.76 -2.03
C GLN A 246 -2.51 28.18 -3.11
N ARG A 247 -2.47 26.85 -3.33
CA ARG A 247 -3.32 26.12 -4.26
C ARG A 247 -4.48 25.45 -3.52
N ARG A 248 -5.39 26.28 -3.00
CA ARG A 248 -6.47 25.85 -2.07
C ARG A 248 -7.26 24.64 -2.52
N GLY A 249 -7.57 24.50 -3.83
CA GLY A 249 -8.29 23.32 -4.35
C GLY A 249 -7.54 22.02 -4.13
N ALA A 250 -6.24 21.99 -4.41
CA ALA A 250 -5.39 20.82 -4.15
C ALA A 250 -5.21 20.57 -2.65
N ALA A 251 -5.01 21.63 -1.85
CA ALA A 251 -4.88 21.52 -0.39
C ALA A 251 -6.13 20.90 0.25
N TYR A 252 -7.31 21.37 -0.12
CA TYR A 252 -8.57 20.81 0.40
C TYR A 252 -8.84 19.39 -0.07
N SER A 253 -8.44 19.04 -1.29
CA SER A 253 -8.54 17.66 -1.78
C SER A 253 -7.63 16.72 -0.99
N MET A 254 -6.42 17.14 -0.64
CA MET A 254 -5.51 16.39 0.20
C MET A 254 -6.03 16.27 1.64
N THR A 255 -6.68 17.32 2.18
CA THR A 255 -7.29 17.30 3.51
C THR A 255 -8.45 16.32 3.59
N VAL A 256 -9.35 16.30 2.59
CA VAL A 256 -10.47 15.32 2.57
C VAL A 256 -9.94 13.88 2.46
N GLN A 257 -8.88 13.66 1.70
CA GLN A 257 -8.22 12.36 1.62
C GLN A 257 -7.64 11.94 2.99
N ALA A 258 -6.97 12.85 3.69
CA ALA A 258 -6.43 12.60 5.02
C ALA A 258 -7.53 12.27 6.03
N ALA A 259 -8.63 13.03 6.03
CA ALA A 259 -9.79 12.78 6.89
C ALA A 259 -10.43 11.41 6.60
N HIS A 260 -10.65 11.09 5.31
CA HIS A 260 -11.12 9.78 4.90
C HIS A 260 -10.20 8.65 5.39
N ARG A 261 -8.89 8.82 5.25
CA ARG A 261 -7.90 7.82 5.69
C ARG A 261 -7.89 7.63 7.20
N ALA A 262 -8.05 8.70 7.97
CA ALA A 262 -8.17 8.60 9.43
C ALA A 262 -9.44 7.83 9.83
N LEU A 263 -10.60 8.18 9.27
CA LEU A 263 -11.85 7.45 9.51
C LEU A 263 -11.77 5.99 9.06
N TYR A 264 -11.09 5.72 7.94
CA TYR A 264 -10.85 4.35 7.46
C TYR A 264 -9.93 3.58 8.40
N GLY A 265 -8.94 4.22 9.02
CA GLY A 265 -8.11 3.62 10.06
C GLY A 265 -8.93 3.16 11.26
N VAL A 266 -9.84 4.00 11.76
CA VAL A 266 -10.80 3.63 12.80
C VAL A 266 -11.61 2.41 12.39
N LEU A 267 -12.22 2.43 11.20
CA LEU A 267 -13.02 1.32 10.67
C LEU A 267 -12.23 0.02 10.55
N THR A 268 -10.97 0.09 10.19
CA THR A 268 -10.12 -1.10 10.05
C THR A 268 -9.95 -1.82 11.39
N VAL A 269 -9.65 -1.09 12.46
CA VAL A 269 -9.51 -1.67 13.81
C VAL A 269 -10.84 -2.19 14.32
N VAL A 270 -11.94 -1.42 14.13
CA VAL A 270 -13.30 -1.86 14.51
C VAL A 270 -13.68 -3.14 13.78
N THR A 271 -13.46 -3.21 12.46
CA THR A 271 -13.76 -4.41 11.67
C THR A 271 -13.01 -5.64 12.18
N LEU A 272 -11.71 -5.49 12.46
CA LEU A 272 -10.90 -6.59 12.98
C LEU A 272 -11.35 -7.04 14.36
N ALA A 273 -11.67 -6.09 15.25
CA ALA A 273 -12.12 -6.39 16.61
C ALA A 273 -13.51 -7.04 16.62
N VAL A 274 -14.45 -6.55 15.81
CA VAL A 274 -15.80 -7.13 15.68
C VAL A 274 -15.74 -8.53 15.10
N LEU A 275 -14.96 -8.76 14.04
CA LEU A 275 -14.82 -10.07 13.44
C LEU A 275 -14.30 -11.10 14.44
N ARG A 276 -13.32 -10.73 15.27
CA ARG A 276 -12.67 -11.66 16.19
C ARG A 276 -13.38 -11.77 17.55
N GLY A 277 -14.03 -10.69 18.03
CA GLY A 277 -14.61 -10.66 19.37
C GLY A 277 -16.12 -10.86 19.40
N HIS A 278 -16.82 -10.53 18.30
CA HIS A 278 -18.29 -10.58 18.27
C HIS A 278 -18.83 -11.70 17.38
N PHE A 279 -18.24 -11.90 16.19
CA PHE A 279 -18.75 -12.90 15.26
C PHE A 279 -18.09 -14.28 15.45
N HIS A 280 -16.84 -14.35 15.87
CA HIS A 280 -16.11 -15.60 16.06
C HIS A 280 -15.59 -15.71 17.49
N ASP A 281 -15.98 -16.74 18.21
CA ASP A 281 -15.41 -17.06 19.52
C ASP A 281 -14.02 -17.70 19.33
N PRO A 282 -12.93 -17.11 19.83
CA PRO A 282 -11.58 -17.67 19.69
C PRO A 282 -11.42 -19.05 20.35
N SER A 283 -12.34 -19.44 21.26
CA SER A 283 -12.32 -20.72 21.96
C SER A 283 -12.99 -21.87 21.21
N ILE A 284 -13.84 -21.59 20.21
CA ILE A 284 -14.71 -22.58 19.53
C ILE A 284 -14.26 -22.82 18.09
N GLU A 285 -13.15 -22.36 17.62
CA GLU A 285 -12.70 -22.68 16.30
C GLU A 285 -13.42 -22.24 15.05
N ASP A 286 -13.08 -21.54 14.23
CA ASP A 286 -12.62 -21.99 12.93
C ASP A 286 -11.72 -20.90 12.33
N PHE A 287 -10.44 -21.05 12.62
CA PHE A 287 -9.37 -20.27 12.00
C PHE A 287 -9.55 -20.16 10.46
N ALA A 288 -10.10 -21.22 9.84
CA ALA A 288 -10.38 -21.22 8.41
C ALA A 288 -11.47 -20.23 8.04
N ASP A 289 -12.51 -20.09 8.82
CA ASP A 289 -13.64 -19.20 8.54
C ASP A 289 -13.22 -17.74 8.74
N THR A 290 -12.50 -17.44 9.82
CA THR A 290 -11.95 -16.09 10.05
C THR A 290 -11.00 -15.67 8.94
N LEU A 291 -10.11 -16.57 8.49
CA LEU A 291 -9.24 -16.28 7.33
C LEU A 291 -10.03 -16.13 6.04
N GLY A 292 -11.10 -16.90 5.85
CA GLY A 292 -12.01 -16.77 4.73
C GLY A 292 -12.64 -15.38 4.68
N TRP A 293 -13.15 -14.90 5.81
CA TRP A 293 -13.71 -13.55 5.91
C TRP A 293 -12.67 -12.44 5.68
N LEU A 294 -11.49 -12.56 6.27
CA LEU A 294 -10.40 -11.61 6.05
C LEU A 294 -9.94 -11.59 4.58
N ALA A 295 -9.85 -12.77 3.95
CA ALA A 295 -9.54 -12.86 2.52
C ALA A 295 -10.66 -12.25 1.67
N GLY A 296 -11.92 -12.46 2.02
CA GLY A 296 -13.08 -11.85 1.40
C GLY A 296 -13.06 -10.32 1.50
N ILE A 297 -12.77 -9.79 2.69
CA ILE A 297 -12.62 -8.35 2.93
C ILE A 297 -11.47 -7.77 2.09
N ALA A 298 -10.31 -8.43 2.08
CA ALA A 298 -9.17 -7.99 1.29
C ALA A 298 -9.48 -8.02 -0.23
N ALA A 299 -10.12 -9.10 -0.71
CA ALA A 299 -10.53 -9.22 -2.11
C ALA A 299 -11.56 -8.15 -2.49
N ALA A 300 -12.58 -7.91 -1.65
CA ALA A 300 -13.57 -6.86 -1.87
C ALA A 300 -12.91 -5.48 -1.95
N GLY A 301 -11.94 -5.20 -1.08
CA GLY A 301 -11.15 -3.95 -1.12
C GLY A 301 -10.39 -3.78 -2.43
N GLN A 302 -9.73 -4.84 -2.93
CA GLN A 302 -9.01 -4.79 -4.22
C GLN A 302 -9.97 -4.60 -5.41
N VAL A 303 -11.10 -5.31 -5.42
CA VAL A 303 -12.14 -5.13 -6.44
C VAL A 303 -12.68 -3.70 -6.41
N GLY A 304 -12.96 -3.15 -5.23
CA GLY A 304 -13.41 -1.77 -5.06
C GLY A 304 -12.41 -0.76 -5.63
N SER A 305 -11.13 -0.93 -5.32
CA SER A 305 -10.05 -0.08 -5.84
C SER A 305 -9.94 -0.16 -7.37
N PHE A 306 -10.05 -1.36 -7.93
CA PHE A 306 -10.03 -1.57 -9.38
C PHE A 306 -11.23 -0.90 -10.08
N LEU A 307 -12.45 -1.13 -9.57
CA LEU A 307 -13.65 -0.50 -10.08
C LEU A 307 -13.55 1.03 -10.05
N SER A 308 -13.05 1.58 -8.94
CA SER A 308 -12.85 3.02 -8.80
C SER A 308 -11.89 3.58 -9.85
N ALA A 309 -10.80 2.88 -10.16
CA ALA A 309 -9.86 3.29 -11.20
C ALA A 309 -10.51 3.38 -12.59
N LEU A 310 -11.50 2.51 -12.87
CA LEU A 310 -12.24 2.51 -14.14
C LEU A 310 -13.30 3.62 -14.21
N ILE A 311 -14.03 3.84 -13.12
CA ILE A 311 -15.20 4.73 -13.13
C ILE A 311 -14.83 6.19 -12.84
N THR A 312 -13.87 6.46 -11.94
CA THR A 312 -13.52 7.81 -11.50
C THR A 312 -13.16 8.75 -12.66
N PRO A 313 -12.31 8.38 -13.65
CA PRO A 313 -11.98 9.29 -14.75
C PRO A 313 -13.19 9.66 -15.64
N ARG A 314 -14.20 8.79 -15.71
CA ARG A 314 -15.44 9.08 -16.46
C ARG A 314 -16.33 10.02 -15.68
N ILE A 315 -16.55 9.73 -14.40
CA ILE A 315 -17.49 10.51 -13.57
C ILE A 315 -16.95 11.92 -13.31
N THR A 316 -15.64 12.07 -13.06
CA THR A 316 -15.03 13.39 -12.85
C THR A 316 -15.15 14.30 -14.07
N ARG A 317 -15.19 13.75 -15.29
CA ARG A 317 -15.42 14.52 -16.52
C ARG A 317 -16.85 15.07 -16.62
N TRP A 318 -17.85 14.37 -16.10
CA TRP A 318 -19.25 14.78 -16.19
C TRP A 318 -19.68 15.64 -15.00
N TRP A 319 -19.35 15.19 -13.79
CA TRP A 319 -19.79 15.82 -12.54
C TRP A 319 -18.80 16.80 -11.96
N GLY A 320 -17.56 16.71 -12.39
CA GLY A 320 -16.43 17.40 -11.79
C GLY A 320 -15.88 16.67 -10.56
N PRO A 321 -14.57 16.87 -10.29
CA PRO A 321 -13.86 16.14 -9.26
C PRO A 321 -14.39 16.41 -7.84
N GLY A 322 -14.75 17.64 -7.52
CA GLY A 322 -15.23 18.01 -6.20
C GLY A 322 -16.55 17.31 -5.84
N ARG A 323 -17.53 17.32 -6.76
CA ARG A 323 -18.83 16.65 -6.54
C ARG A 323 -18.68 15.14 -6.42
N TRP A 324 -17.77 14.55 -7.21
CA TRP A 324 -17.47 13.11 -7.15
C TRP A 324 -16.95 12.73 -5.77
N VAL A 325 -15.92 13.40 -5.25
CA VAL A 325 -15.36 13.13 -3.92
C VAL A 325 -16.41 13.35 -2.82
N THR A 326 -17.23 14.40 -2.92
CA THR A 326 -18.34 14.62 -1.97
C THR A 326 -19.31 13.44 -1.98
N ALA A 327 -19.71 12.96 -3.16
CA ALA A 327 -20.59 11.79 -3.29
C ALA A 327 -19.97 10.52 -2.73
N LEU A 328 -18.66 10.32 -2.91
CA LEU A 328 -17.94 9.20 -2.32
C LEU A 328 -17.94 9.25 -0.79
N MET A 329 -17.73 10.43 -0.18
CA MET A 329 -17.76 10.58 1.28
C MET A 329 -19.16 10.29 1.83
N LEU A 330 -20.20 10.79 1.16
CA LEU A 330 -21.59 10.52 1.50
C LEU A 330 -21.90 9.01 1.38
N LEU A 331 -21.49 8.39 0.29
CA LEU A 331 -21.69 6.96 0.06
C LEU A 331 -21.11 6.13 1.22
N VAL A 332 -19.86 6.41 1.63
CA VAL A 332 -19.24 5.71 2.76
C VAL A 332 -20.01 5.94 4.04
N GLY A 333 -20.38 7.20 4.36
CA GLY A 333 -21.14 7.51 5.57
C GLY A 333 -22.47 6.74 5.65
N VAL A 334 -23.23 6.69 4.53
CA VAL A 334 -24.49 5.93 4.45
C VAL A 334 -24.23 4.41 4.57
N THR A 335 -23.18 3.92 3.93
CA THR A 335 -22.78 2.51 4.02
C THR A 335 -22.47 2.10 5.46
N ILE A 336 -21.67 2.89 6.18
CA ILE A 336 -21.32 2.61 7.58
C ILE A 336 -22.52 2.73 8.50
N ALA A 337 -23.46 3.65 8.25
CA ALA A 337 -24.72 3.69 8.97
C ALA A 337 -25.51 2.39 8.81
N GLY A 338 -25.56 1.83 7.59
CA GLY A 338 -26.18 0.55 7.32
C GLY A 338 -25.47 -0.61 8.04
N VAL A 339 -24.14 -0.62 8.09
CA VAL A 339 -23.36 -1.63 8.84
C VAL A 339 -23.60 -1.53 10.34
N ALA A 340 -23.59 -0.31 10.89
CA ALA A 340 -23.84 -0.06 12.32
C ALA A 340 -25.24 -0.53 12.76
N PHE A 341 -26.21 -0.45 11.85
CA PHE A 341 -27.58 -0.93 12.10
C PHE A 341 -27.73 -2.44 11.93
N ALA A 342 -27.11 -3.01 10.88
CA ALA A 342 -27.30 -4.42 10.53
C ALA A 342 -26.43 -5.36 11.36
N MET A 343 -25.22 -4.94 11.76
CA MET A 343 -24.19 -5.74 12.46
C MET A 343 -24.10 -7.19 11.94
N TRP A 344 -23.95 -7.34 10.63
CA TRP A 344 -23.95 -8.60 9.91
C TRP A 344 -22.65 -8.72 9.09
N GLU A 345 -21.97 -9.89 9.19
CA GLU A 345 -20.63 -10.09 8.58
C GLU A 345 -20.54 -9.73 7.09
N PRO A 346 -21.45 -10.19 6.20
CA PRO A 346 -21.37 -9.80 4.80
C PRO A 346 -21.50 -8.30 4.55
N ALA A 347 -22.12 -7.55 5.47
CA ALA A 347 -22.19 -6.09 5.36
C ALA A 347 -20.81 -5.45 5.49
N PHE A 348 -19.90 -6.01 6.28
CA PHE A 348 -18.52 -5.54 6.39
C PHE A 348 -17.72 -5.77 5.11
N VAL A 349 -17.94 -6.89 4.42
CA VAL A 349 -17.34 -7.16 3.10
C VAL A 349 -17.83 -6.16 2.06
N ALA A 350 -19.14 -5.95 1.99
CA ALA A 350 -19.75 -4.98 1.07
C ALA A 350 -19.30 -3.55 1.37
N ALA A 351 -19.23 -3.18 2.66
CA ALA A 351 -18.72 -1.89 3.09
C ALA A 351 -17.28 -1.67 2.67
N THR A 352 -16.41 -2.68 2.82
CA THR A 352 -15.02 -2.59 2.43
C THR A 352 -14.85 -2.34 0.94
N LEU A 353 -15.66 -2.96 0.10
CA LEU A 353 -15.70 -2.67 -1.34
C LEU A 353 -16.00 -1.19 -1.61
N LEU A 354 -17.06 -0.65 -0.99
CA LEU A 354 -17.49 0.73 -1.19
C LEU A 354 -16.50 1.75 -0.61
N ILE A 355 -15.94 1.46 0.56
CA ILE A 355 -14.89 2.28 1.19
C ILE A 355 -13.66 2.35 0.29
N ASN A 356 -13.26 1.24 -0.32
CA ASN A 356 -12.10 1.22 -1.21
C ASN A 356 -12.38 1.89 -2.56
N ILE A 357 -13.62 1.86 -3.06
CA ILE A 357 -14.03 2.71 -4.18
C ILE A 357 -13.81 4.19 -3.82
N ALA A 358 -14.23 4.62 -2.63
CA ALA A 358 -14.06 6.00 -2.18
C ALA A 358 -12.59 6.36 -1.95
N SER A 359 -11.81 5.47 -1.34
CA SER A 359 -10.40 5.67 -1.07
C SER A 359 -9.60 5.87 -2.36
N GLN A 360 -9.75 4.95 -3.30
CA GLN A 360 -9.04 5.00 -4.58
C GLN A 360 -9.55 6.16 -5.46
N GLY A 361 -10.86 6.44 -5.48
CA GLY A 361 -11.44 7.54 -6.23
C GLY A 361 -10.95 8.89 -5.74
N THR A 362 -10.90 9.08 -4.43
CA THR A 362 -10.35 10.29 -3.81
C THR A 362 -8.86 10.42 -4.12
N LYS A 363 -8.08 9.33 -4.01
CA LYS A 363 -6.66 9.34 -4.35
C LYS A 363 -6.41 9.76 -5.80
N ILE A 364 -7.18 9.24 -6.76
CA ILE A 364 -7.06 9.63 -8.18
C ILE A 364 -7.32 11.13 -8.37
N VAL A 365 -8.33 11.68 -7.70
CA VAL A 365 -8.62 13.13 -7.78
C VAL A 365 -7.48 13.96 -7.18
N VAL A 366 -6.95 13.56 -6.02
CA VAL A 366 -5.83 14.27 -5.38
C VAL A 366 -4.58 14.20 -6.25
N ASP A 367 -4.21 13.01 -6.73
CA ASP A 367 -3.03 12.82 -7.58
C ASP A 367 -3.14 13.65 -8.88
N THR A 368 -4.34 13.70 -9.50
CA THR A 368 -4.59 14.54 -10.67
C THR A 368 -4.50 16.03 -10.33
N SER A 369 -5.05 16.43 -9.17
CA SER A 369 -4.97 17.83 -8.72
C SER A 369 -3.52 18.26 -8.50
N LEU A 370 -2.70 17.45 -7.85
CA LEU A 370 -1.28 17.72 -7.66
C LEU A 370 -0.52 17.80 -9.00
N GLN A 371 -0.85 16.91 -9.95
CA GLN A 371 -0.21 16.89 -11.27
C GLN A 371 -0.52 18.15 -12.11
N THR A 372 -1.74 18.67 -12.00
CA THR A 372 -2.22 19.74 -12.88
C THR A 372 -2.07 21.14 -12.31
N THR A 373 -2.08 21.29 -10.97
CA THR A 373 -2.11 22.61 -10.33
C THR A 373 -0.79 23.01 -9.68
N VAL A 374 0.13 22.05 -9.47
CA VAL A 374 1.41 22.28 -8.80
C VAL A 374 2.53 22.46 -9.82
N ALA A 375 3.42 23.44 -9.58
CA ALA A 375 4.61 23.65 -10.40
C ALA A 375 5.53 22.42 -10.37
N ASP A 376 6.18 22.13 -11.52
CA ASP A 376 6.99 20.92 -11.73
C ASP A 376 8.08 20.73 -10.68
N GLU A 377 8.70 21.82 -10.22
CA GLU A 377 9.77 21.82 -9.20
C GLU A 377 9.31 21.29 -7.83
N TYR A 378 8.01 21.43 -7.47
CA TYR A 378 7.44 20.98 -6.21
C TYR A 378 6.69 19.64 -6.34
N ARG A 379 6.39 19.20 -7.56
CA ARG A 379 5.49 18.06 -7.80
C ARG A 379 5.95 16.80 -7.12
N GLY A 380 7.20 16.37 -7.30
CA GLY A 380 7.74 15.17 -6.67
C GLY A 380 7.70 15.21 -5.13
N ARG A 381 8.04 16.38 -4.56
CA ARG A 381 8.02 16.61 -3.10
C ARG A 381 6.60 16.54 -2.52
N LEU A 382 5.63 17.09 -3.24
CA LEU A 382 4.22 17.06 -2.84
C LEU A 382 3.59 15.68 -2.99
N PHE A 383 3.97 14.87 -3.98
CA PHE A 383 3.56 13.47 -4.04
C PHE A 383 4.09 12.67 -2.84
N SER A 384 5.35 12.86 -2.47
CA SER A 384 5.92 12.22 -1.27
C SER A 384 5.23 12.68 0.01
N LEU A 385 4.91 13.96 0.12
CA LEU A 385 4.15 14.52 1.25
C LEU A 385 2.73 13.92 1.30
N ASN A 386 2.06 13.84 0.15
CA ASN A 386 0.72 13.24 0.05
C ASN A 386 0.72 11.78 0.50
N ASP A 387 1.69 10.98 0.05
CA ASP A 387 1.82 9.59 0.48
C ASP A 387 2.08 9.48 1.99
N THR A 388 2.90 10.37 2.55
CA THR A 388 3.16 10.44 4.01
C THR A 388 1.89 10.77 4.77
N VAL A 389 1.17 11.83 4.39
CA VAL A 389 -0.09 12.25 5.01
C VAL A 389 -1.15 11.16 4.90
N PHE A 390 -1.27 10.52 3.73
CA PHE A 390 -2.19 9.42 3.46
C PHE A 390 -1.99 8.25 4.44
N ASN A 391 -0.76 7.83 4.64
CA ASN A 391 -0.43 6.70 5.51
C ASN A 391 -0.48 7.08 6.99
N LEU A 392 0.05 8.25 7.35
CA LEU A 392 0.06 8.71 8.74
C LEU A 392 -1.37 8.94 9.27
N SER A 393 -2.25 9.52 8.45
CA SER A 393 -3.66 9.71 8.81
C SER A 393 -4.35 8.36 9.09
N PHE A 394 -4.06 7.33 8.30
CA PHE A 394 -4.58 5.99 8.54
C PHE A 394 -4.10 5.42 9.88
N VAL A 395 -2.81 5.51 10.16
CA VAL A 395 -2.23 5.04 11.42
C VAL A 395 -2.81 5.80 12.62
N ILE A 396 -2.93 7.12 12.54
CA ILE A 396 -3.57 7.95 13.58
C ILE A 396 -5.02 7.48 13.81
N GLY A 397 -5.76 7.23 12.73
CA GLY A 397 -7.12 6.70 12.81
C GLY A 397 -7.19 5.35 13.50
N MET A 398 -6.25 4.44 13.22
CA MET A 398 -6.19 3.14 13.87
C MET A 398 -5.93 3.26 15.37
N PHE A 399 -5.00 4.11 15.81
CA PHE A 399 -4.76 4.35 17.23
C PHE A 399 -5.96 5.02 17.91
N ALA A 400 -6.61 5.97 17.25
CA ALA A 400 -7.84 6.58 17.75
C ALA A 400 -8.97 5.54 17.91
N GLY A 401 -9.17 4.67 16.90
CA GLY A 401 -10.12 3.56 17.00
C GLY A 401 -9.78 2.60 18.12
N ALA A 402 -8.52 2.21 18.24
CA ALA A 402 -8.05 1.29 19.29
C ALA A 402 -8.26 1.85 20.70
N SER A 403 -8.11 3.17 20.88
CA SER A 403 -8.30 3.82 22.19
C SER A 403 -9.77 3.93 22.62
N LEU A 404 -10.69 3.80 21.70
CA LEU A 404 -12.14 3.93 21.94
C LEU A 404 -12.83 2.55 22.04
N LEU A 405 -12.20 1.49 21.52
CA LEU A 405 -12.82 0.15 21.45
C LEU A 405 -12.90 -0.50 22.82
N PRO A 406 -14.07 -1.04 23.20
CA PRO A 406 -14.22 -1.90 24.36
C PRO A 406 -13.53 -3.26 24.14
N SER A 407 -13.28 -3.99 25.22
CA SER A 407 -12.55 -5.25 25.22
C SER A 407 -13.26 -6.40 24.50
N ASP A 408 -14.59 -6.31 24.33
CA ASP A 408 -15.42 -7.29 23.60
C ASP A 408 -15.49 -7.01 22.08
N GLY A 409 -14.94 -5.89 21.64
CA GLY A 409 -14.96 -5.48 20.22
C GLY A 409 -16.32 -4.97 19.70
N TYR A 410 -17.39 -5.06 20.48
CA TYR A 410 -18.71 -4.60 20.09
C TYR A 410 -18.88 -3.11 20.31
N ALA A 411 -18.87 -2.32 19.24
CA ALA A 411 -18.82 -0.87 19.33
C ALA A 411 -19.66 -0.16 18.26
N PRO A 412 -21.00 -0.31 18.28
CA PRO A 412 -21.88 0.40 17.37
C PRO A 412 -21.75 1.94 17.52
N ASP A 413 -21.49 2.43 18.73
CA ASP A 413 -21.32 3.85 19.02
C ASP A 413 -20.12 4.44 18.26
N ILE A 414 -19.02 3.70 18.12
CA ILE A 414 -17.88 4.14 17.34
C ILE A 414 -18.22 4.19 15.85
N LEU A 415 -18.99 3.22 15.35
CA LEU A 415 -19.47 3.24 13.97
C LEU A 415 -20.36 4.47 13.72
N PHE A 416 -21.26 4.81 14.65
CA PHE A 416 -22.03 6.04 14.57
C PHE A 416 -21.17 7.29 14.61
N GLY A 417 -20.13 7.32 15.46
CA GLY A 417 -19.14 8.40 15.49
C GLY A 417 -18.45 8.57 14.14
N VAL A 418 -18.08 7.46 13.48
CA VAL A 418 -17.52 7.49 12.13
C VAL A 418 -18.51 7.99 11.10
N VAL A 419 -19.80 7.62 11.18
CA VAL A 419 -20.87 8.18 10.32
C VAL A 419 -20.94 9.70 10.45
N VAL A 420 -20.96 10.20 11.69
CA VAL A 420 -20.95 11.66 11.94
C VAL A 420 -19.70 12.29 11.33
N GLY A 421 -18.53 11.68 11.50
CA GLY A 421 -17.29 12.14 10.88
C GLY A 421 -17.39 12.24 9.36
N TYR A 422 -17.91 11.22 8.67
CA TYR A 422 -18.14 11.26 7.23
C TYR A 422 -19.18 12.30 6.83
N MET A 423 -20.23 12.51 7.59
CA MET A 423 -21.21 13.56 7.32
C MET A 423 -20.58 14.96 7.42
N ILE A 424 -19.77 15.20 8.46
CA ILE A 424 -19.02 16.46 8.62
C ILE A 424 -18.08 16.68 7.40
N VAL A 425 -17.32 15.66 7.02
CA VAL A 425 -16.40 15.72 5.87
C VAL A 425 -17.18 15.98 4.57
N THR A 426 -18.31 15.32 4.38
CA THR A 426 -19.17 15.47 3.20
C THR A 426 -19.68 16.91 3.07
N VAL A 427 -20.25 17.46 4.15
CA VAL A 427 -20.78 18.84 4.16
C VAL A 427 -19.65 19.85 3.97
N TRP A 428 -18.58 19.71 4.75
CA TRP A 428 -17.43 20.60 4.68
C TRP A 428 -16.81 20.64 3.27
N TYR A 429 -16.49 19.47 2.71
CA TYR A 429 -15.86 19.41 1.39
C TYR A 429 -16.84 19.79 0.28
N GLY A 430 -18.11 19.43 0.38
CA GLY A 430 -19.17 19.84 -0.55
C GLY A 430 -19.26 21.36 -0.68
N LEU A 431 -19.25 22.07 0.45
CA LEU A 431 -19.29 23.54 0.46
C LEU A 431 -18.02 24.19 -0.08
N ILE A 432 -16.85 23.62 0.23
CA ILE A 432 -15.57 24.19 -0.17
C ILE A 432 -15.25 23.89 -1.63
N SER A 433 -15.53 22.68 -2.12
CA SER A 433 -15.21 22.27 -3.49
C SER A 433 -15.97 23.04 -4.58
N THR A 434 -17.10 23.67 -4.22
CA THR A 434 -17.83 24.58 -5.12
C THR A 434 -17.09 25.91 -5.31
N ARG A 435 -16.37 26.38 -4.29
CA ARG A 435 -15.61 27.64 -4.31
C ARG A 435 -14.16 27.46 -4.78
N HIS A 436 -13.57 26.31 -4.48
CA HIS A 436 -12.18 25.97 -4.77
C HIS A 436 -12.12 24.62 -5.47
N ARG A 437 -12.16 24.63 -6.80
CA ARG A 437 -12.10 23.38 -7.60
C ARG A 437 -10.76 22.69 -7.43
N PRO A 438 -10.72 21.36 -7.36
CA PRO A 438 -9.47 20.58 -7.28
C PRO A 438 -8.54 20.79 -8.49
N TYR A 439 -9.11 20.86 -9.69
CA TYR A 439 -8.47 21.19 -10.98
C TYR A 439 -9.51 21.66 -11.98
#